data_05c3cf94d2144a7c197ecde0076b08f4
#
_entry.id   05c3cf94d2144a7c197ecde0076b08f4
#
_cell.length_a   1.000
_cell.length_b   1.000
_cell.length_c   1.000
_cell.angle_alpha   90.00
_cell.angle_beta   90.00
_cell.angle_gamma   90.00
#
_symmetry.space_group_name_H-M   'P 1'
#
loop_
_entity.id
_entity.type
_entity.pdbx_description
1 polymer ?
#
loop_
_entity_poly.entity_id
_entity_poly.type
_entity_poly.pdbx_seq_one_letter_code
_entity_poly.pdbx_strand_id
1 'polypeptide(L)'
;MERTAIISVDGHVRAARATYRDYVESRHLDVFDEWVRSQEEMGVPDQGGVQPGLDAASQWDSELRMKDMESQGVVAEVHFPNGVPFEGSPGQDAPAFSGPELDRAARTAYNRWLADFCALAPGRRAGQALISFDDVEQAVGDIHWARDHGLGGVMMPALRPGGTFFFDPALDPVWAACVDVDLPVSQHGGSGAPTYGPSGFAAIMTLALEHSFYSGRSLWQLILGGVFERFPALRVAFVETEADWIAPAIRKLDRRLDWGDDWTGWAKILQRQRSFSGRAREYWAANCSSGISPFTIDQIPLEEVARPSADYDDFAIGCDNAMFGVDYPHFESIFPGTGEHVDNLVGDPHITTEVARKILCENAARVYGFDLGRLQLDIDRVGFELAPGALAPRG
;
A
#
# COMPACT_ATOMS: atom_id res chain seq x y z
N MET A 1 28.40 -15.82 -2.11
CA MET A 1 27.48 -15.27 -1.07
C MET A 1 26.07 -15.47 -1.59
N GLU A 2 25.14 -15.81 -0.71
CA GLU A 2 23.74 -16.00 -1.11
C GLU A 2 23.11 -14.62 -1.33
N ARG A 3 22.46 -14.43 -2.49
CA ARG A 3 21.71 -13.20 -2.76
C ARG A 3 20.25 -13.35 -2.36
N THR A 4 19.67 -12.31 -1.83
CA THR A 4 18.24 -12.22 -1.55
C THR A 4 17.58 -11.16 -2.44
N ALA A 5 16.31 -11.34 -2.74
CA ALA A 5 15.57 -10.29 -3.41
C ALA A 5 15.35 -9.10 -2.47
N ILE A 6 15.34 -7.89 -3.01
CA ILE A 6 14.61 -6.77 -2.45
C ILE A 6 13.32 -6.66 -3.26
N ILE A 7 12.18 -6.82 -2.60
CA ILE A 7 10.86 -6.56 -3.17
C ILE A 7 10.33 -5.30 -2.50
N SER A 8 10.26 -4.20 -3.25
CA SER A 8 9.65 -2.97 -2.76
C SER A 8 8.15 -3.07 -2.77
N VAL A 9 7.50 -2.95 -1.60
CA VAL A 9 6.05 -2.91 -1.52
C VAL A 9 5.47 -1.50 -1.73
N ASP A 10 6.34 -0.54 -2.04
CA ASP A 10 5.98 0.86 -2.21
C ASP A 10 6.70 1.44 -3.42
N GLY A 11 5.93 1.71 -4.45
CA GLY A 11 6.40 2.31 -5.67
C GLY A 11 5.25 2.91 -6.46
N HIS A 12 5.51 4.04 -7.11
CA HIS A 12 4.46 4.84 -7.74
C HIS A 12 4.62 4.91 -9.25
N VAL A 13 3.50 4.73 -9.96
CA VAL A 13 3.45 4.74 -11.42
C VAL A 13 2.20 5.46 -11.93
N ARG A 14 2.33 6.04 -13.12
CA ARG A 14 1.22 6.63 -13.89
C ARG A 14 1.60 6.65 -15.37
N ALA A 15 0.62 6.70 -16.26
CA ALA A 15 0.90 7.04 -17.64
C ALA A 15 1.30 8.52 -17.79
N ALA A 16 2.06 8.84 -18.84
CA ALA A 16 2.10 10.20 -19.32
C ALA A 16 0.66 10.67 -19.62
N ARG A 17 0.33 11.91 -19.26
CA ARG A 17 -1.05 12.42 -19.30
C ARG A 17 -1.75 12.13 -20.61
N ALA A 18 -1.10 12.41 -21.74
CA ALA A 18 -1.67 12.19 -23.06
C ALA A 18 -1.90 10.70 -23.39
N THR A 19 -1.10 9.79 -22.81
CA THR A 19 -1.20 8.35 -23.06
C THR A 19 -2.51 7.76 -22.54
N TYR A 20 -3.08 8.34 -21.48
CA TYR A 20 -4.36 7.86 -20.95
C TYR A 20 -5.50 7.92 -21.97
N ARG A 21 -5.36 8.74 -23.03
CA ARG A 21 -6.35 8.84 -24.10
C ARG A 21 -6.69 7.50 -24.74
N ASP A 22 -5.69 6.60 -24.84
CA ASP A 22 -5.86 5.28 -25.45
C ASP A 22 -6.63 4.30 -24.54
N TYR A 23 -6.76 4.63 -23.27
CA TYR A 23 -7.41 3.82 -22.22
C TYR A 23 -8.77 4.36 -21.79
N VAL A 24 -9.05 5.63 -22.07
CA VAL A 24 -10.33 6.27 -21.77
C VAL A 24 -11.39 5.79 -22.75
N GLU A 25 -12.59 5.48 -22.26
CA GLU A 25 -13.72 5.08 -23.10
C GLU A 25 -14.11 6.22 -24.08
N SER A 26 -14.47 5.84 -25.31
CA SER A 26 -14.73 6.79 -26.41
C SER A 26 -15.75 7.89 -26.08
N ARG A 27 -16.74 7.58 -25.23
CA ARG A 27 -17.77 8.55 -24.79
C ARG A 27 -17.22 9.67 -23.91
N HIS A 28 -16.01 9.52 -23.35
CA HIS A 28 -15.36 10.49 -22.46
C HIS A 28 -14.17 11.21 -23.11
N LEU A 29 -13.86 10.92 -24.37
CA LEU A 29 -12.68 11.49 -25.04
C LEU A 29 -12.72 13.00 -25.15
N ASP A 30 -13.89 13.60 -25.47
CA ASP A 30 -14.00 15.06 -25.58
C ASP A 30 -13.71 15.74 -24.24
N VAL A 31 -14.24 15.20 -23.14
CA VAL A 31 -13.99 15.72 -21.78
C VAL A 31 -12.54 15.47 -21.36
N PHE A 32 -11.96 14.34 -21.77
CA PHE A 32 -10.56 14.04 -21.52
C PHE A 32 -9.63 15.03 -22.24
N ASP A 33 -9.88 15.31 -23.53
CA ASP A 33 -9.09 16.25 -24.31
C ASP A 33 -9.21 17.69 -23.75
N GLU A 34 -10.38 18.06 -23.21
CA GLU A 34 -10.58 19.33 -22.50
C GLU A 34 -9.79 19.37 -21.18
N TRP A 35 -9.83 18.30 -20.39
CA TRP A 35 -9.03 18.17 -19.17
C TRP A 35 -7.53 18.31 -19.45
N VAL A 36 -6.99 17.58 -20.43
CA VAL A 36 -5.57 17.67 -20.81
C VAL A 36 -5.19 19.10 -21.16
N ARG A 37 -6.00 19.76 -22.00
CA ARG A 37 -5.77 21.16 -22.41
C ARG A 37 -5.79 22.08 -21.19
N SER A 38 -6.72 21.91 -20.28
CA SER A 38 -6.80 22.73 -19.05
C SER A 38 -5.54 22.60 -18.19
N GLN A 39 -4.98 21.39 -18.07
CA GLN A 39 -3.75 21.16 -17.32
C GLN A 39 -2.53 21.83 -17.99
N GLU A 40 -2.48 21.80 -19.32
CA GLU A 40 -1.42 22.47 -20.10
C GLU A 40 -1.52 23.99 -19.97
N GLU A 41 -2.71 24.57 -20.10
CA GLU A 41 -2.97 26.00 -19.94
C GLU A 41 -2.61 26.52 -18.53
N MET A 42 -2.83 25.71 -17.52
CA MET A 42 -2.45 26.00 -16.13
C MET A 42 -0.94 25.79 -15.87
N GLY A 43 -0.20 25.22 -16.83
CA GLY A 43 1.23 24.93 -16.67
C GLY A 43 1.50 23.82 -15.65
N VAL A 44 0.56 22.89 -15.46
CA VAL A 44 0.73 21.76 -14.54
C VAL A 44 1.72 20.75 -15.15
N PRO A 45 2.90 20.54 -14.52
CA PRO A 45 3.86 19.60 -15.03
C PRO A 45 3.31 18.17 -15.05
N ASP A 46 3.68 17.38 -16.06
CA ASP A 46 3.37 15.95 -16.12
C ASP A 46 4.39 15.11 -15.33
N GLN A 47 4.65 15.51 -14.09
CA GLN A 47 5.70 14.91 -13.26
C GLN A 47 5.16 14.11 -12.05
N GLY A 48 3.96 14.43 -11.52
CA GLY A 48 3.54 13.89 -10.23
C GLY A 48 4.55 14.25 -9.13
N GLY A 49 4.61 13.52 -8.03
CA GLY A 49 5.53 13.73 -6.90
C GLY A 49 6.99 13.29 -7.14
N VAL A 50 7.47 13.29 -8.39
CA VAL A 50 8.81 12.79 -8.75
C VAL A 50 9.92 13.59 -8.08
N GLN A 51 10.88 12.89 -7.51
CA GLN A 51 12.08 13.45 -6.86
C GLN A 51 12.84 14.39 -7.81
N PRO A 52 13.33 15.56 -7.33
CA PRO A 52 14.16 16.44 -8.13
C PRO A 52 15.39 15.74 -8.69
N GLY A 53 15.58 15.86 -10.01
CA GLY A 53 16.72 15.25 -10.71
C GLY A 53 16.43 13.89 -11.34
N LEU A 54 15.29 13.26 -11.05
CA LEU A 54 14.81 12.09 -11.77
C LEU A 54 14.03 12.50 -13.02
N ASP A 55 14.08 11.63 -14.03
CA ASP A 55 13.24 11.77 -15.22
C ASP A 55 11.81 11.31 -14.88
N ALA A 56 10.83 12.17 -15.15
CA ALA A 56 9.43 11.83 -14.94
C ALA A 56 9.00 10.58 -15.70
N ALA A 57 9.67 10.26 -16.82
CA ALA A 57 9.42 9.04 -17.59
C ALA A 57 9.64 7.76 -16.78
N SER A 58 10.37 7.80 -15.67
CA SER A 58 10.53 6.66 -14.74
C SER A 58 9.22 6.10 -14.22
N GLN A 59 8.12 6.86 -14.32
CA GLN A 59 6.78 6.42 -13.93
C GLN A 59 6.08 5.57 -14.99
N TRP A 60 6.45 5.69 -16.28
CA TRP A 60 5.78 5.01 -17.40
C TRP A 60 6.70 4.34 -18.41
N ASP A 61 7.97 4.70 -18.42
CA ASP A 61 8.97 4.01 -19.24
C ASP A 61 9.47 2.77 -18.49
N SER A 62 9.06 1.60 -19.01
CA SER A 62 9.37 0.33 -18.38
C SER A 62 10.87 0.02 -18.34
N GLU A 63 11.64 0.40 -19.36
CA GLU A 63 13.09 0.13 -19.43
C GLU A 63 13.85 1.02 -18.45
N LEU A 64 13.50 2.31 -18.42
CA LEU A 64 14.08 3.25 -17.47
C LEU A 64 13.78 2.82 -16.02
N ARG A 65 12.51 2.49 -15.72
CA ARG A 65 12.10 2.01 -14.40
C ARG A 65 12.89 0.79 -13.96
N MET A 66 12.99 -0.21 -14.83
CA MET A 66 13.71 -1.44 -14.53
C MET A 66 15.20 -1.19 -14.29
N LYS A 67 15.83 -0.31 -15.09
CA LYS A 67 17.23 0.09 -14.91
C LYS A 67 17.46 0.74 -13.55
N ASP A 68 16.58 1.66 -13.16
CA ASP A 68 16.71 2.37 -11.88
C ASP A 68 16.57 1.39 -10.70
N MET A 69 15.54 0.56 -10.70
CA MET A 69 15.32 -0.46 -9.66
C MET A 69 16.48 -1.44 -9.54
N GLU A 70 16.92 -2.01 -10.68
CA GLU A 70 18.02 -2.99 -10.70
C GLU A 70 19.32 -2.39 -10.22
N SER A 71 19.56 -1.08 -10.47
CA SER A 71 20.72 -0.36 -9.94
C SER A 71 20.79 -0.34 -8.41
N GLN A 72 19.65 -0.56 -7.75
CA GLN A 72 19.48 -0.56 -6.29
C GLN A 72 19.27 -1.97 -5.70
N GLY A 73 19.40 -3.03 -6.51
CA GLY A 73 19.17 -4.40 -6.06
C GLY A 73 17.69 -4.78 -5.92
N VAL A 74 16.76 -3.91 -6.35
CA VAL A 74 15.32 -4.18 -6.30
C VAL A 74 14.93 -5.10 -7.45
N VAL A 75 14.39 -6.26 -7.09
CA VAL A 75 14.03 -7.33 -8.05
C VAL A 75 12.59 -7.21 -8.51
N ALA A 76 11.70 -6.79 -7.62
CA ALA A 76 10.27 -6.64 -7.92
C ALA A 76 9.65 -5.48 -7.12
N GLU A 77 8.51 -4.98 -7.60
CA GLU A 77 7.78 -3.86 -6.98
C GLU A 77 6.28 -4.08 -6.94
N VAL A 78 5.65 -3.53 -5.89
CA VAL A 78 4.23 -3.23 -5.84
C VAL A 78 4.01 -1.81 -6.32
N HIS A 79 3.01 -1.59 -7.20
CA HIS A 79 2.77 -0.29 -7.82
C HIS A 79 1.44 0.32 -7.40
N PHE A 80 1.53 1.54 -6.88
CA PHE A 80 0.42 2.42 -6.54
C PHE A 80 0.27 3.56 -7.58
N PRO A 81 -0.91 4.20 -7.66
CA PRO A 81 -1.11 5.31 -8.57
C PRO A 81 -0.33 6.55 -8.11
N ASN A 82 0.31 7.23 -9.06
CA ASN A 82 0.90 8.56 -8.88
C ASN A 82 0.14 9.62 -9.68
N GLY A 83 -1.14 9.42 -9.86
CA GLY A 83 -2.08 10.26 -10.58
C GLY A 83 -2.92 9.48 -11.58
N VAL A 84 -4.15 9.92 -11.73
CA VAL A 84 -5.17 9.31 -12.61
C VAL A 84 -5.74 10.39 -13.56
N PRO A 85 -6.38 9.99 -14.67
CA PRO A 85 -7.10 10.95 -15.51
C PRO A 85 -8.16 11.72 -14.70
N PHE A 86 -8.46 12.95 -15.13
CA PHE A 86 -9.44 13.87 -14.53
C PHE A 86 -9.10 14.35 -13.11
N GLU A 87 -7.97 13.95 -12.57
CA GLU A 87 -7.51 14.44 -11.27
C GLU A 87 -7.23 15.94 -11.32
N GLY A 88 -7.65 16.66 -10.30
CA GLY A 88 -7.33 18.07 -10.10
C GLY A 88 -5.86 18.24 -9.67
N SER A 89 -5.28 19.39 -10.00
CA SER A 89 -3.96 19.74 -9.47
C SER A 89 -4.02 19.96 -7.96
N PRO A 90 -2.98 19.58 -7.20
CA PRO A 90 -2.93 19.83 -5.76
C PRO A 90 -3.21 21.30 -5.44
N GLY A 91 -4.21 21.56 -4.59
CA GLY A 91 -4.60 22.89 -4.18
C GLY A 91 -5.53 23.64 -5.15
N GLN A 92 -6.02 22.98 -6.21
CA GLN A 92 -7.01 23.54 -7.12
C GLN A 92 -8.28 22.68 -7.10
N ASP A 93 -9.42 23.32 -6.78
CA ASP A 93 -10.73 22.73 -7.02
C ASP A 93 -10.98 22.74 -8.54
N ALA A 94 -11.01 21.57 -9.16
CA ALA A 94 -11.39 21.43 -10.57
C ALA A 94 -12.76 20.72 -10.68
N PRO A 95 -13.87 21.37 -10.27
CA PRO A 95 -15.20 20.75 -10.22
C PRO A 95 -15.73 20.34 -11.61
N ALA A 96 -15.16 20.90 -12.68
CA ALA A 96 -15.57 20.59 -14.04
C ALA A 96 -15.23 19.16 -14.50
N PHE A 97 -14.26 18.52 -13.86
CA PHE A 97 -13.75 17.20 -14.23
C PHE A 97 -13.95 16.16 -13.11
N SER A 98 -14.95 16.34 -12.27
CA SER A 98 -15.26 15.46 -11.14
C SER A 98 -16.67 14.87 -11.25
N GLY A 99 -16.90 13.82 -10.47
CA GLY A 99 -18.19 13.17 -10.33
C GLY A 99 -18.13 11.66 -10.60
N PRO A 100 -19.14 10.91 -10.14
CA PRO A 100 -19.06 9.45 -10.11
C PRO A 100 -18.76 8.79 -11.46
N GLU A 101 -19.24 9.38 -12.56
CA GLU A 101 -19.01 8.87 -13.92
C GLU A 101 -17.56 9.08 -14.37
N LEU A 102 -16.99 10.26 -14.16
CA LEU A 102 -15.59 10.55 -14.50
C LEU A 102 -14.63 9.84 -13.56
N ASP A 103 -14.95 9.75 -12.27
CA ASP A 103 -14.16 8.97 -11.31
C ASP A 103 -14.09 7.49 -11.70
N ARG A 104 -15.19 6.94 -12.22
CA ARG A 104 -15.19 5.58 -12.76
C ARG A 104 -14.35 5.48 -14.03
N ALA A 105 -14.48 6.43 -14.95
CA ALA A 105 -13.70 6.47 -16.18
C ALA A 105 -12.20 6.58 -15.88
N ALA A 106 -11.82 7.40 -14.90
CA ALA A 106 -10.45 7.56 -14.42
C ALA A 106 -9.86 6.23 -13.91
N ARG A 107 -10.55 5.58 -12.98
CA ARG A 107 -10.12 4.27 -12.44
C ARG A 107 -9.99 3.22 -13.52
N THR A 108 -10.98 3.14 -14.41
CA THR A 108 -10.96 2.16 -15.51
C THR A 108 -9.79 2.41 -16.46
N ALA A 109 -9.51 3.65 -16.83
CA ALA A 109 -8.39 3.99 -17.71
C ALA A 109 -7.04 3.70 -17.03
N TYR A 110 -6.90 4.07 -15.76
CA TYR A 110 -5.70 3.76 -14.98
C TYR A 110 -5.46 2.25 -14.86
N ASN A 111 -6.47 1.48 -14.47
CA ASN A 111 -6.34 0.02 -14.30
C ASN A 111 -5.94 -0.68 -15.61
N ARG A 112 -6.50 -0.27 -16.75
CA ARG A 112 -6.14 -0.81 -18.06
C ARG A 112 -4.70 -0.52 -18.42
N TRP A 113 -4.27 0.73 -18.25
CA TRP A 113 -2.89 1.11 -18.47
C TRP A 113 -1.92 0.36 -17.51
N LEU A 114 -2.28 0.28 -16.23
CA LEU A 114 -1.48 -0.43 -15.23
C LEU A 114 -1.28 -1.91 -15.57
N ALA A 115 -2.32 -2.56 -16.08
CA ALA A 115 -2.23 -3.95 -16.53
C ALA A 115 -1.22 -4.10 -17.68
N ASP A 116 -1.29 -3.24 -18.69
CA ASP A 116 -0.34 -3.24 -19.81
C ASP A 116 1.10 -2.93 -19.31
N PHE A 117 1.23 -1.97 -18.39
CA PHE A 117 2.54 -1.63 -17.82
C PHE A 117 3.13 -2.79 -17.00
N CYS A 118 2.32 -3.48 -16.20
CA CYS A 118 2.76 -4.66 -15.45
C CYS A 118 3.14 -5.82 -16.37
N ALA A 119 2.43 -6.00 -17.48
CA ALA A 119 2.70 -7.04 -18.47
C ALA A 119 4.05 -6.89 -19.19
N LEU A 120 4.67 -5.69 -19.16
CA LEU A 120 6.02 -5.46 -19.71
C LEU A 120 7.14 -6.09 -18.85
N ALA A 121 6.87 -6.42 -17.58
CA ALA A 121 7.81 -7.10 -16.70
C ALA A 121 7.09 -8.18 -15.85
N PRO A 122 6.63 -9.27 -16.49
CA PRO A 122 5.77 -10.26 -15.86
C PRO A 122 6.46 -10.94 -14.68
N GLY A 123 5.74 -11.02 -13.56
CA GLY A 123 6.24 -11.61 -12.32
C GLY A 123 7.11 -10.67 -11.47
N ARG A 124 7.46 -9.49 -11.98
CA ARG A 124 8.26 -8.48 -11.26
C ARG A 124 7.44 -7.26 -10.81
N ARG A 125 6.17 -7.19 -11.18
CA ARG A 125 5.28 -6.06 -10.88
C ARG A 125 3.95 -6.55 -10.35
N ALA A 126 3.50 -5.98 -9.23
CA ALA A 126 2.21 -6.22 -8.63
C ALA A 126 1.39 -4.91 -8.60
N GLY A 127 0.72 -4.58 -9.68
CA GLY A 127 -0.11 -3.37 -9.78
C GLY A 127 -1.33 -3.44 -8.87
N GLN A 128 -1.66 -2.33 -8.20
CA GLN A 128 -2.80 -2.21 -7.30
C GLN A 128 -3.96 -1.54 -8.05
N ALA A 129 -5.00 -2.32 -8.36
CA ALA A 129 -6.17 -1.81 -9.06
C ALA A 129 -6.99 -0.87 -8.19
N LEU A 130 -7.45 0.23 -8.78
CA LEU A 130 -8.41 1.13 -8.15
C LEU A 130 -9.83 0.56 -8.28
N ILE A 131 -10.52 0.39 -7.16
CA ILE A 131 -11.92 -0.05 -7.11
C ILE A 131 -12.80 0.99 -6.41
N SER A 132 -14.11 0.93 -6.64
CA SER A 132 -15.09 1.77 -5.95
C SER A 132 -15.79 0.99 -4.84
N PHE A 133 -15.81 1.54 -3.63
CA PHE A 133 -16.61 0.98 -2.53
C PHE A 133 -18.03 1.53 -2.48
N ASP A 134 -18.41 2.46 -3.37
CA ASP A 134 -19.76 3.04 -3.43
C ASP A 134 -20.69 2.24 -4.36
N ASP A 135 -20.11 1.40 -5.21
CA ASP A 135 -20.81 0.48 -6.11
C ASP A 135 -20.21 -0.92 -5.93
N VAL A 136 -20.85 -1.73 -5.09
CA VAL A 136 -20.37 -3.07 -4.72
C VAL A 136 -20.34 -4.02 -5.93
N GLU A 137 -21.34 -3.97 -6.81
CA GLU A 137 -21.38 -4.81 -8.00
C GLU A 137 -20.23 -4.47 -8.95
N GLN A 138 -19.98 -3.18 -9.17
CA GLN A 138 -18.86 -2.71 -9.95
C GLN A 138 -17.52 -3.13 -9.31
N ALA A 139 -17.37 -2.94 -7.99
CA ALA A 139 -16.14 -3.32 -7.28
C ALA A 139 -15.81 -4.80 -7.45
N VAL A 140 -16.81 -5.68 -7.29
CA VAL A 140 -16.65 -7.12 -7.52
C VAL A 140 -16.20 -7.40 -8.95
N GLY A 141 -16.83 -6.74 -9.95
CA GLY A 141 -16.43 -6.86 -11.35
C GLY A 141 -14.99 -6.39 -11.60
N ASP A 142 -14.59 -5.25 -11.00
CA ASP A 142 -13.23 -4.70 -11.12
C ASP A 142 -12.17 -5.61 -10.47
N ILE A 143 -12.49 -6.27 -9.35
CA ILE A 143 -11.62 -7.25 -8.68
C ILE A 143 -11.34 -8.46 -9.58
N HIS A 144 -12.39 -9.05 -10.15
CA HIS A 144 -12.23 -10.17 -11.09
C HIS A 144 -11.45 -9.75 -12.33
N TRP A 145 -11.78 -8.57 -12.88
CA TRP A 145 -11.06 -8.02 -14.02
C TRP A 145 -9.58 -7.82 -13.72
N ALA A 146 -9.24 -7.27 -12.54
CA ALA A 146 -7.86 -7.05 -12.11
C ALA A 146 -7.06 -8.38 -12.08
N ARG A 147 -7.66 -9.44 -11.53
CA ARG A 147 -7.04 -10.77 -11.50
C ARG A 147 -6.82 -11.33 -12.90
N ASP A 148 -7.83 -11.25 -13.76
CA ASP A 148 -7.78 -11.77 -15.12
C ASP A 148 -6.74 -11.06 -16.00
N HIS A 149 -6.39 -9.80 -15.64
CA HIS A 149 -5.40 -8.99 -16.34
C HIS A 149 -4.05 -8.90 -15.61
N GLY A 150 -3.82 -9.78 -14.62
CA GLY A 150 -2.52 -9.96 -13.99
C GLY A 150 -2.11 -8.87 -12.99
N LEU A 151 -3.07 -8.08 -12.48
CA LEU A 151 -2.80 -7.16 -11.38
C LEU A 151 -2.62 -7.92 -10.06
N GLY A 152 -1.81 -7.38 -9.16
CA GLY A 152 -1.34 -8.04 -7.95
C GLY A 152 -2.11 -7.70 -6.68
N GLY A 153 -3.12 -6.85 -6.75
CA GLY A 153 -3.97 -6.47 -5.62
C GLY A 153 -4.96 -5.38 -5.98
N VAL A 154 -5.74 -4.95 -5.00
CA VAL A 154 -6.69 -3.85 -5.12
C VAL A 154 -6.47 -2.82 -4.02
N MET A 155 -6.81 -1.57 -4.29
CA MET A 155 -6.59 -0.46 -3.38
C MET A 155 -7.86 -0.08 -2.61
N MET A 156 -7.70 0.13 -1.30
CA MET A 156 -8.73 0.59 -0.37
C MET A 156 -8.35 1.97 0.17
N PRO A 157 -9.25 2.97 0.19
CA PRO A 157 -8.97 4.27 0.79
C PRO A 157 -8.91 4.19 2.32
N ALA A 158 -8.09 5.03 2.95
CA ALA A 158 -8.02 5.15 4.40
C ALA A 158 -9.33 5.70 5.01
N LEU A 159 -9.97 6.63 4.30
CA LEU A 159 -11.18 7.29 4.74
C LEU A 159 -12.18 7.40 3.58
N ARG A 160 -13.46 7.22 3.90
CA ARG A 160 -14.60 7.38 2.97
C ARG A 160 -15.61 8.34 3.58
N PRO A 161 -15.44 9.66 3.42
CA PRO A 161 -16.40 10.63 3.93
C PRO A 161 -17.80 10.41 3.31
N GLY A 162 -18.80 10.16 4.15
CA GLY A 162 -20.18 9.90 3.70
C GLY A 162 -20.43 8.52 3.06
N GLY A 163 -19.41 7.69 2.88
CA GLY A 163 -19.54 6.34 2.35
C GLY A 163 -19.85 5.30 3.42
N THR A 164 -20.12 4.06 2.96
CA THR A 164 -20.35 2.90 3.82
C THR A 164 -19.08 2.54 4.59
N PHE A 165 -19.20 2.27 5.88
CA PHE A 165 -18.07 1.84 6.71
C PHE A 165 -17.58 0.45 6.31
N PHE A 166 -16.28 0.17 6.45
CA PHE A 166 -15.70 -1.13 6.10
C PHE A 166 -16.21 -2.31 6.95
N PHE A 167 -16.82 -2.05 8.08
CA PHE A 167 -17.49 -3.08 8.89
C PHE A 167 -18.91 -3.44 8.41
N ASP A 168 -19.48 -2.68 7.47
CA ASP A 168 -20.86 -2.91 7.00
C ASP A 168 -20.92 -4.20 6.17
N PRO A 169 -21.81 -5.14 6.49
CA PRO A 169 -21.99 -6.37 5.71
C PRO A 169 -22.35 -6.15 4.24
N ALA A 170 -22.82 -4.96 3.86
CA ALA A 170 -23.04 -4.60 2.46
C ALA A 170 -21.75 -4.68 1.63
N LEU A 171 -20.56 -4.57 2.26
CA LEU A 171 -19.26 -4.72 1.62
C LEU A 171 -18.72 -6.16 1.63
N ASP A 172 -19.41 -7.11 2.26
CA ASP A 172 -18.97 -8.51 2.30
C ASP A 172 -18.70 -9.11 0.91
N PRO A 173 -19.49 -8.80 -0.17
CA PRO A 173 -19.18 -9.28 -1.51
C PRO A 173 -17.82 -8.81 -2.05
N VAL A 174 -17.35 -7.63 -1.64
CA VAL A 174 -16.03 -7.10 -2.04
C VAL A 174 -14.92 -7.94 -1.40
N TRP A 175 -15.05 -8.21 -0.09
CA TRP A 175 -14.09 -9.04 0.64
C TRP A 175 -14.08 -10.48 0.13
N ALA A 176 -15.26 -11.04 -0.14
CA ALA A 176 -15.40 -12.37 -0.73
C ALA A 176 -14.71 -12.45 -2.08
N ALA A 177 -14.93 -11.48 -2.97
CA ALA A 177 -14.29 -11.44 -4.29
C ALA A 177 -12.76 -11.40 -4.18
N CYS A 178 -12.20 -10.58 -3.27
CA CYS A 178 -10.75 -10.53 -3.06
C CYS A 178 -10.19 -11.90 -2.61
N VAL A 179 -10.90 -12.58 -1.72
CA VAL A 179 -10.52 -13.92 -1.25
C VAL A 179 -10.64 -14.95 -2.36
N ASP A 180 -11.73 -14.93 -3.12
CA ASP A 180 -12.03 -15.91 -4.19
C ASP A 180 -10.97 -15.88 -5.31
N VAL A 181 -10.45 -14.70 -5.63
CA VAL A 181 -9.42 -14.55 -6.67
C VAL A 181 -8.00 -14.42 -6.11
N ASP A 182 -7.83 -14.56 -4.78
CA ASP A 182 -6.53 -14.49 -4.09
C ASP A 182 -5.78 -13.17 -4.33
N LEU A 183 -6.48 -12.01 -4.26
CA LEU A 183 -5.89 -10.69 -4.31
C LEU A 183 -5.87 -10.03 -2.93
N PRO A 184 -4.73 -9.46 -2.49
CA PRO A 184 -4.67 -8.64 -1.29
C PRO A 184 -5.37 -7.31 -1.49
N VAL A 185 -5.80 -6.72 -0.40
CA VAL A 185 -6.30 -5.34 -0.34
C VAL A 185 -5.21 -4.46 0.25
N SER A 186 -4.78 -3.44 -0.46
CA SER A 186 -3.79 -2.49 0.03
C SER A 186 -4.44 -1.16 0.39
N GLN A 187 -4.18 -0.67 1.59
CA GLN A 187 -4.41 0.71 1.95
C GLN A 187 -3.11 1.48 1.83
N HIS A 188 -3.13 2.51 0.99
CA HIS A 188 -1.98 3.39 0.82
C HIS A 188 -2.19 4.72 1.53
N GLY A 189 -1.11 5.30 1.99
CA GLY A 189 -1.10 6.60 2.61
C GLY A 189 -1.74 7.69 1.75
N GLY A 190 -2.27 8.73 2.36
CA GLY A 190 -2.91 9.85 1.67
C GLY A 190 -4.27 9.54 1.02
N SER A 191 -4.57 8.27 0.72
CA SER A 191 -5.81 7.89 0.02
C SER A 191 -7.06 8.19 0.86
N GLY A 192 -7.95 9.07 0.37
CA GLY A 192 -9.16 9.48 1.09
C GLY A 192 -8.89 10.36 2.32
N ALA A 193 -7.69 10.88 2.50
CA ALA A 193 -7.39 11.82 3.57
C ALA A 193 -8.19 13.13 3.40
N PRO A 194 -8.55 13.81 4.51
CA PRO A 194 -9.24 15.10 4.43
C PRO A 194 -8.36 16.15 3.74
N THR A 195 -9.01 17.07 3.03
CA THR A 195 -8.33 18.25 2.51
C THR A 195 -8.29 19.37 3.57
N TYR A 196 -7.14 19.98 3.77
CA TYR A 196 -6.92 21.02 4.79
C TYR A 196 -6.84 22.43 4.18
N GLY A 197 -7.61 22.67 3.12
CA GLY A 197 -7.67 24.00 2.48
C GLY A 197 -6.54 24.22 1.47
N PRO A 198 -6.25 25.48 1.11
CA PRO A 198 -5.21 25.79 0.14
C PRO A 198 -3.85 25.30 0.62
N SER A 199 -3.04 24.84 -0.33
CA SER A 199 -1.69 24.33 -0.08
C SER A 199 -0.85 25.35 0.71
N GLY A 200 -0.06 24.84 1.67
CA GLY A 200 0.82 25.65 2.49
C GLY A 200 1.40 24.81 3.62
N PHE A 201 2.43 25.33 4.30
CA PHE A 201 3.15 24.61 5.33
C PHE A 201 2.22 23.95 6.38
N ALA A 202 1.23 24.72 6.89
CA ALA A 202 0.31 24.22 7.91
C ALA A 202 -0.57 23.06 7.40
N ALA A 203 -1.07 23.17 6.17
CA ALA A 203 -1.91 22.12 5.56
C ALA A 203 -1.11 20.84 5.35
N ILE A 204 0.09 20.95 4.79
CA ILE A 204 0.98 19.80 4.54
C ILE A 204 1.39 19.15 5.86
N MET A 205 1.82 19.93 6.86
CA MET A 205 2.23 19.38 8.15
C MET A 205 1.05 18.77 8.93
N THR A 206 -0.16 19.33 8.81
CA THR A 206 -1.35 18.74 9.41
C THR A 206 -1.65 17.38 8.78
N LEU A 207 -1.62 17.31 7.44
CA LEU A 207 -1.79 16.05 6.72
C LEU A 207 -0.75 15.00 7.18
N ALA A 208 0.52 15.38 7.22
CA ALA A 208 1.59 14.48 7.65
C ALA A 208 1.41 13.97 9.08
N LEU A 209 0.99 14.84 10.03
CA LEU A 209 0.75 14.45 11.42
C LEU A 209 -0.51 13.59 11.62
N GLU A 210 -1.53 13.78 10.80
CA GLU A 210 -2.80 13.05 10.92
C GLU A 210 -2.85 11.80 10.03
N HIS A 211 -1.84 11.60 9.21
CA HIS A 211 -1.75 10.52 8.25
C HIS A 211 -1.93 9.14 8.89
N SER A 212 -1.13 8.84 9.91
CA SER A 212 -1.20 7.60 10.68
C SER A 212 -2.55 7.41 11.38
N PHE A 213 -3.17 8.50 11.87
CA PHE A 213 -4.49 8.44 12.50
C PHE A 213 -5.57 7.98 11.52
N TYR A 214 -5.62 8.55 10.31
CA TYR A 214 -6.60 8.13 9.30
C TYR A 214 -6.32 6.72 8.79
N SER A 215 -5.07 6.35 8.62
CA SER A 215 -4.65 5.02 8.20
C SER A 215 -5.13 3.93 9.16
N GLY A 216 -5.05 4.19 10.46
CA GLY A 216 -5.50 3.24 11.49
C GLY A 216 -7.02 2.99 11.51
N ARG A 217 -7.82 3.88 10.95
CA ARG A 217 -9.29 3.77 11.03
C ARG A 217 -9.84 2.57 10.29
N SER A 218 -9.33 2.24 9.15
CA SER A 218 -9.77 1.07 8.38
C SER A 218 -9.45 -0.23 9.13
N LEU A 219 -8.29 -0.34 9.76
CA LEU A 219 -7.90 -1.50 10.56
C LEU A 219 -8.92 -1.76 11.68
N TRP A 220 -9.27 -0.71 12.45
CA TRP A 220 -10.23 -0.86 13.54
C TRP A 220 -11.62 -1.23 13.04
N GLN A 221 -12.03 -0.70 11.89
CA GLN A 221 -13.30 -1.06 11.28
C GLN A 221 -13.34 -2.54 10.85
N LEU A 222 -12.28 -3.02 10.21
CA LEU A 222 -12.18 -4.42 9.78
C LEU A 222 -12.19 -5.39 10.97
N ILE A 223 -11.39 -5.11 12.01
CA ILE A 223 -11.32 -5.94 13.22
C ILE A 223 -12.64 -5.90 13.98
N LEU A 224 -13.11 -4.69 14.36
CA LEU A 224 -14.30 -4.54 15.20
C LEU A 224 -15.60 -4.94 14.48
N GLY A 225 -15.62 -4.85 13.16
CA GLY A 225 -16.72 -5.35 12.34
C GLY A 225 -16.69 -6.85 12.09
N GLY A 226 -15.69 -7.58 12.58
CA GLY A 226 -15.55 -9.03 12.40
C GLY A 226 -15.33 -9.43 10.93
N VAL A 227 -14.75 -8.55 10.12
CA VAL A 227 -14.47 -8.85 8.70
C VAL A 227 -13.49 -10.01 8.59
N PHE A 228 -12.41 -9.99 9.36
CA PHE A 228 -11.44 -11.08 9.36
C PHE A 228 -11.99 -12.40 9.93
N GLU A 229 -12.99 -12.35 10.80
CA GLU A 229 -13.69 -13.57 11.25
C GLU A 229 -14.53 -14.20 10.12
N ARG A 230 -15.20 -13.34 9.32
CA ARG A 230 -15.99 -13.81 8.17
C ARG A 230 -15.11 -14.20 6.97
N PHE A 231 -13.99 -13.55 6.82
CA PHE A 231 -13.05 -13.73 5.69
C PHE A 231 -11.62 -14.00 6.21
N PRO A 232 -11.35 -15.16 6.80
CA PRO A 232 -10.05 -15.43 7.45
C PRO A 232 -8.88 -15.51 6.46
N ALA A 233 -9.13 -15.67 5.17
CA ALA A 233 -8.11 -15.65 4.11
C ALA A 233 -7.87 -14.24 3.53
N LEU A 234 -8.63 -13.22 3.94
CA LEU A 234 -8.45 -11.85 3.47
C LEU A 234 -7.10 -11.31 3.96
N ARG A 235 -6.28 -10.81 3.04
CA ARG A 235 -5.01 -10.15 3.32
C ARG A 235 -5.15 -8.65 3.13
N VAL A 236 -4.70 -7.87 4.12
CA VAL A 236 -4.70 -6.40 4.08
C VAL A 236 -3.30 -5.87 4.35
N ALA A 237 -2.79 -5.06 3.43
CA ALA A 237 -1.50 -4.40 3.56
C ALA A 237 -1.69 -2.90 3.81
N PHE A 238 -0.96 -2.36 4.79
CA PHE A 238 -0.89 -0.94 5.09
C PHE A 238 0.45 -0.42 4.57
N VAL A 239 0.44 0.39 3.52
CA VAL A 239 1.64 0.85 2.82
C VAL A 239 1.71 2.37 2.89
N GLU A 240 2.89 2.93 3.16
CA GLU A 240 3.10 4.37 3.36
C GLU A 240 2.13 4.98 4.38
N THR A 241 1.87 4.25 5.45
CA THR A 241 0.91 4.70 6.49
C THR A 241 1.59 5.06 7.80
N GLU A 242 2.91 5.16 7.79
CA GLU A 242 3.73 5.05 9.00
C GLU A 242 3.44 3.73 9.74
N ALA A 243 4.29 3.25 10.61
CA ALA A 243 4.02 1.99 11.29
C ALA A 243 4.08 2.10 12.82
N ASP A 244 4.53 3.23 13.34
CA ASP A 244 4.63 3.54 14.77
C ASP A 244 3.29 3.50 15.51
N TRP A 245 2.18 3.78 14.82
CA TRP A 245 0.82 3.74 15.36
C TRP A 245 0.27 2.32 15.54
N ILE A 246 0.79 1.31 14.83
CA ILE A 246 0.20 -0.03 14.73
C ILE A 246 0.25 -0.74 16.09
N ALA A 247 1.43 -0.88 16.67
CA ALA A 247 1.58 -1.59 17.93
C ALA A 247 0.80 -0.94 19.10
N PRO A 248 0.84 0.39 19.29
CA PRO A 248 -0.02 1.05 20.27
C PRO A 248 -1.51 0.86 20.01
N ALA A 249 -1.97 0.89 18.75
CA ALA A 249 -3.36 0.70 18.39
C ALA A 249 -3.85 -0.71 18.71
N ILE A 250 -3.10 -1.74 18.32
CA ILE A 250 -3.42 -3.14 18.59
C ILE A 250 -3.47 -3.40 20.09
N ARG A 251 -2.46 -2.95 20.86
CA ARG A 251 -2.48 -3.04 22.32
C ARG A 251 -3.68 -2.35 22.96
N LYS A 252 -4.08 -1.19 22.43
CA LYS A 252 -5.26 -0.46 22.88
C LYS A 252 -6.56 -1.20 22.56
N LEU A 253 -6.67 -1.78 21.36
CA LEU A 253 -7.82 -2.59 20.95
C LEU A 253 -7.96 -3.82 21.83
N ASP A 254 -6.89 -4.59 22.02
CA ASP A 254 -6.90 -5.78 22.87
C ASP A 254 -7.37 -5.45 24.28
N ARG A 255 -6.80 -4.41 24.90
CA ARG A 255 -7.25 -3.98 26.24
C ARG A 255 -8.73 -3.58 26.28
N ARG A 256 -9.25 -2.97 25.20
CA ARG A 256 -10.68 -2.61 25.12
C ARG A 256 -11.58 -3.83 24.94
N LEU A 257 -11.10 -4.83 24.24
CA LEU A 257 -11.85 -6.07 24.05
C LEU A 257 -11.91 -6.92 25.33
N ASP A 258 -10.85 -6.90 26.15
CA ASP A 258 -10.79 -7.61 27.43
C ASP A 258 -11.66 -6.97 28.53
N TRP A 259 -12.00 -5.69 28.44
CA TRP A 259 -12.88 -5.02 29.43
C TRP A 259 -14.31 -5.57 29.47
N GLY A 260 -14.68 -6.43 28.54
CA GLY A 260 -16.04 -6.91 28.37
C GLY A 260 -16.57 -7.72 29.54
N ASP A 261 -15.73 -8.43 30.24
CA ASP A 261 -16.15 -9.32 31.33
C ASP A 261 -16.54 -8.53 32.60
N ASP A 262 -15.90 -7.37 32.81
CA ASP A 262 -16.16 -6.48 33.95
C ASP A 262 -17.23 -5.42 33.68
N TRP A 263 -17.76 -5.36 32.45
CA TRP A 263 -18.69 -4.33 32.06
C TRP A 263 -20.11 -4.61 32.57
N THR A 264 -20.79 -3.55 33.03
CA THR A 264 -22.17 -3.58 33.44
C THR A 264 -23.09 -2.76 32.53
N GLY A 265 -24.39 -3.00 32.61
CA GLY A 265 -25.38 -2.23 31.87
C GLY A 265 -25.26 -2.38 30.34
N TRP A 266 -25.32 -1.27 29.61
CA TRP A 266 -25.36 -1.25 28.17
C TRP A 266 -24.06 -1.80 27.54
N ALA A 267 -22.94 -1.65 28.18
CA ALA A 267 -21.67 -2.16 27.70
C ALA A 267 -21.66 -3.69 27.59
N LYS A 268 -22.34 -4.39 28.52
CA LYS A 268 -22.54 -5.84 28.43
C LYS A 268 -23.51 -6.22 27.31
N ILE A 269 -24.45 -5.33 26.95
CA ILE A 269 -25.32 -5.53 25.78
C ILE A 269 -24.51 -5.44 24.49
N LEU A 270 -23.59 -4.46 24.37
CA LEU A 270 -22.71 -4.32 23.21
C LEU A 270 -21.78 -5.51 23.04
N GLN A 271 -21.22 -6.04 24.14
CA GLN A 271 -20.39 -7.25 24.07
C GLN A 271 -21.13 -8.46 23.48
N ARG A 272 -22.43 -8.59 23.78
CA ARG A 272 -23.26 -9.67 23.20
C ARG A 272 -23.49 -9.50 21.70
N GLN A 273 -23.26 -8.32 21.16
CA GLN A 273 -23.38 -8.03 19.72
C GLN A 273 -22.03 -8.24 18.98
N ARG A 274 -20.94 -8.53 19.71
CA ARG A 274 -19.65 -8.84 19.12
C ARG A 274 -19.77 -10.07 18.21
N SER A 275 -19.40 -9.89 16.94
CA SER A 275 -19.51 -10.90 15.88
C SER A 275 -18.19 -11.64 15.59
N PHE A 276 -17.19 -11.50 16.45
CA PHE A 276 -15.87 -12.10 16.32
C PHE A 276 -15.35 -12.58 17.67
N SER A 277 -14.44 -13.56 17.67
CA SER A 277 -13.92 -14.22 18.88
C SER A 277 -12.48 -13.87 19.19
N GLY A 278 -11.67 -13.59 18.15
CA GLY A 278 -10.22 -13.36 18.26
C GLY A 278 -9.85 -12.04 18.90
N ARG A 279 -8.58 -11.92 19.24
CA ARG A 279 -7.93 -10.68 19.67
C ARG A 279 -7.45 -9.87 18.48
N ALA A 280 -7.28 -8.56 18.63
CA ALA A 280 -6.81 -7.69 17.56
C ALA A 280 -5.42 -8.12 17.03
N ARG A 281 -4.53 -8.57 17.93
CA ARG A 281 -3.20 -9.09 17.57
C ARG A 281 -3.24 -10.36 16.72
N GLU A 282 -4.22 -11.23 16.95
CA GLU A 282 -4.38 -12.47 16.21
C GLU A 282 -4.80 -12.17 14.77
N TYR A 283 -5.74 -11.25 14.58
CA TYR A 283 -6.12 -10.77 13.25
C TYR A 283 -5.00 -10.01 12.57
N TRP A 284 -4.23 -9.19 13.31
CA TRP A 284 -3.05 -8.56 12.74
C TRP A 284 -2.07 -9.60 12.22
N ALA A 285 -1.69 -10.55 13.05
CA ALA A 285 -0.71 -11.57 12.68
C ALA A 285 -1.16 -12.45 11.51
N ALA A 286 -2.46 -12.74 11.41
CA ALA A 286 -3.00 -13.63 10.38
C ALA A 286 -3.33 -12.91 9.06
N ASN A 287 -3.81 -11.66 9.13
CA ASN A 287 -4.47 -11.00 8.01
C ASN A 287 -3.79 -9.72 7.55
N CYS A 288 -2.95 -9.09 8.38
CA CYS A 288 -2.42 -7.76 8.10
C CYS A 288 -0.91 -7.78 7.88
N SER A 289 -0.42 -6.82 7.10
CA SER A 289 1.01 -6.55 6.93
C SER A 289 1.23 -5.04 6.78
N SER A 290 2.43 -4.57 7.08
CA SER A 290 2.79 -3.15 6.92
C SER A 290 4.00 -2.99 6.02
N GLY A 291 3.90 -2.08 5.06
CA GLY A 291 5.06 -1.54 4.37
C GLY A 291 5.87 -0.67 5.34
N ILE A 292 7.15 -0.95 5.43
CA ILE A 292 8.11 -0.13 6.16
C ILE A 292 8.85 0.68 5.12
N SER A 293 8.32 1.87 4.80
CA SER A 293 9.01 2.85 3.96
C SER A 293 10.05 3.60 4.78
N PRO A 294 10.98 4.31 4.16
CA PRO A 294 12.14 4.91 4.84
C PRO A 294 11.82 5.81 6.01
N PHE A 295 10.75 6.58 5.94
CA PHE A 295 10.28 7.40 7.07
C PHE A 295 9.86 6.59 8.29
N THR A 296 9.52 5.33 8.07
CA THR A 296 8.98 4.46 9.10
C THR A 296 10.07 3.68 9.82
N ILE A 297 11.16 3.34 9.14
CA ILE A 297 12.29 2.60 9.73
C ILE A 297 12.94 3.41 10.86
N ASP A 298 13.03 4.72 10.71
CA ASP A 298 13.61 5.60 11.72
C ASP A 298 12.67 5.82 12.92
N GLN A 299 11.40 5.48 12.81
CA GLN A 299 10.37 5.71 13.83
C GLN A 299 10.07 4.48 14.68
N ILE A 300 10.39 3.27 14.19
CA ILE A 300 10.18 2.03 14.93
C ILE A 300 11.52 1.44 15.31
N PRO A 301 11.75 1.13 16.60
CA PRO A 301 12.93 0.38 16.99
C PRO A 301 13.03 -0.94 16.20
N LEU A 302 14.16 -1.17 15.53
CA LEU A 302 14.37 -2.40 14.77
C LEU A 302 14.25 -3.66 15.64
N GLU A 303 14.51 -3.54 16.94
CA GLU A 303 14.22 -4.57 17.93
C GLU A 303 12.73 -4.97 17.95
N GLU A 304 11.80 -4.01 17.79
CA GLU A 304 10.37 -4.31 17.75
C GLU A 304 9.95 -4.97 16.44
N VAL A 305 10.59 -4.59 15.33
CA VAL A 305 10.34 -5.20 14.03
C VAL A 305 10.92 -6.61 13.94
N ALA A 306 12.08 -6.83 14.58
CA ALA A 306 12.83 -8.08 14.50
C ALA A 306 12.16 -9.25 15.21
N ARG A 307 11.34 -9.01 16.20
CA ARG A 307 10.72 -10.06 17.01
C ARG A 307 9.32 -10.43 16.49
N PRO A 308 8.87 -11.69 16.62
CA PRO A 308 7.49 -12.06 16.35
C PRO A 308 6.55 -11.32 17.31
N SER A 309 5.28 -11.12 16.89
CA SER A 309 4.23 -10.59 17.76
C SER A 309 4.13 -11.45 19.02
N ALA A 310 4.43 -10.84 20.16
CA ALA A 310 4.50 -11.53 21.43
C ALA A 310 3.26 -11.27 22.30
N ASP A 311 3.37 -11.55 23.60
CA ASP A 311 2.32 -11.43 24.58
C ASP A 311 1.73 -10.02 24.71
N TYR A 312 0.62 -9.93 25.43
CA TYR A 312 -0.31 -8.80 25.54
C TYR A 312 0.32 -7.41 25.75
N ASP A 313 1.28 -7.30 26.65
CA ASP A 313 1.90 -6.00 26.98
C ASP A 313 3.07 -5.67 26.07
N ASP A 314 3.50 -6.62 25.24
CA ASP A 314 4.72 -6.53 24.45
C ASP A 314 4.49 -6.79 22.95
N PHE A 315 3.27 -6.52 22.45
CA PHE A 315 2.94 -6.66 21.06
C PHE A 315 3.83 -5.76 20.19
N ALA A 316 4.43 -6.35 19.18
CA ALA A 316 5.18 -5.69 18.11
C ALA A 316 4.50 -5.97 16.75
N ILE A 317 4.86 -5.20 15.71
CA ILE A 317 4.37 -5.42 14.34
C ILE A 317 4.69 -6.83 13.88
N GLY A 318 5.86 -7.32 14.24
CA GLY A 318 6.35 -8.67 13.94
C GLY A 318 7.09 -8.76 12.61
N CYS A 319 8.20 -9.47 12.62
CA CYS A 319 9.02 -9.70 11.43
C CYS A 319 8.27 -10.45 10.31
N ASP A 320 7.19 -11.16 10.65
CA ASP A 320 6.35 -11.89 9.68
C ASP A 320 5.31 -10.98 8.98
N ASN A 321 5.14 -9.74 9.46
CA ASN A 321 4.15 -8.80 8.96
C ASN A 321 4.75 -7.50 8.42
N ALA A 322 6.06 -7.29 8.57
CA ALA A 322 6.79 -6.14 8.05
C ALA A 322 7.31 -6.42 6.63
N MET A 323 7.19 -5.44 5.73
CA MET A 323 7.64 -5.51 4.34
C MET A 323 8.40 -4.24 3.98
N PHE A 324 9.47 -4.36 3.20
CA PHE A 324 10.33 -3.25 2.82
C PHE A 324 9.74 -2.45 1.66
N GLY A 325 9.77 -1.10 1.75
CA GLY A 325 9.33 -0.17 0.72
C GLY A 325 10.43 0.82 0.34
N VAL A 326 10.49 1.25 -0.92
CA VAL A 326 11.43 2.24 -1.45
C VAL A 326 10.77 3.59 -1.71
N ASP A 327 9.48 3.57 -1.98
CA ASP A 327 8.65 4.73 -2.33
C ASP A 327 9.14 5.49 -3.58
N TYR A 328 9.65 4.74 -4.56
CA TYR A 328 10.15 5.33 -5.80
C TYR A 328 8.98 5.72 -6.74
N PRO A 329 8.97 6.90 -7.37
CA PRO A 329 10.03 7.91 -7.48
C PRO A 329 9.80 9.18 -6.65
N HIS A 330 9.08 9.09 -5.54
CA HIS A 330 8.74 10.25 -4.71
C HIS A 330 9.97 10.97 -4.15
N PHE A 331 9.78 12.21 -3.72
CA PHE A 331 10.88 13.04 -3.17
C PHE A 331 11.37 12.52 -1.82
N GLU A 332 10.55 11.80 -1.10
CA GLU A 332 10.87 11.10 0.15
C GLU A 332 11.51 9.73 -0.04
N SER A 333 11.54 9.21 -1.27
CA SER A 333 12.15 7.91 -1.59
C SER A 333 13.60 7.80 -1.14
N ILE A 334 13.98 6.59 -0.71
CA ILE A 334 15.39 6.26 -0.43
C ILE A 334 16.24 6.05 -1.69
N PHE A 335 15.65 6.13 -2.88
CA PHE A 335 16.43 6.08 -4.11
C PHE A 335 17.31 7.35 -4.27
N PRO A 336 18.59 7.25 -4.65
CA PRO A 336 19.34 6.05 -5.03
C PRO A 336 20.12 5.39 -3.88
N GLY A 337 19.76 5.59 -2.64
CA GLY A 337 20.45 5.10 -1.45
C GLY A 337 19.90 3.77 -0.88
N THR A 338 19.09 3.01 -1.63
CA THR A 338 18.43 1.79 -1.16
C THR A 338 19.42 0.78 -0.55
N GLY A 339 20.59 0.60 -1.19
CA GLY A 339 21.61 -0.30 -0.68
C GLY A 339 22.13 0.08 0.69
N GLU A 340 22.34 1.36 0.98
CA GLU A 340 22.78 1.86 2.29
C GLU A 340 21.71 1.61 3.37
N HIS A 341 20.44 1.83 3.03
CA HIS A 341 19.33 1.54 3.96
C HIS A 341 19.23 0.03 4.28
N VAL A 342 19.42 -0.81 3.27
CA VAL A 342 19.45 -2.27 3.49
C VAL A 342 20.67 -2.67 4.31
N ASP A 343 21.85 -2.10 4.04
CA ASP A 343 23.06 -2.33 4.85
C ASP A 343 22.85 -1.94 6.33
N ASN A 344 22.17 -0.80 6.58
CA ASN A 344 21.83 -0.37 7.93
C ASN A 344 20.84 -1.33 8.60
N LEU A 345 19.82 -1.80 7.88
CA LEU A 345 18.86 -2.79 8.38
C LEU A 345 19.57 -4.10 8.76
N VAL A 346 20.36 -4.67 7.86
CA VAL A 346 21.04 -5.96 8.11
C VAL A 346 22.23 -5.84 9.04
N GLY A 347 22.75 -4.64 9.26
CA GLY A 347 23.81 -4.33 10.22
C GLY A 347 23.34 -4.21 11.65
N ASP A 348 22.03 -4.11 11.88
CA ASP A 348 21.46 -4.01 13.24
C ASP A 348 21.59 -5.36 13.98
N PRO A 349 22.02 -5.36 15.24
CA PRO A 349 22.24 -6.60 16.00
C PRO A 349 20.97 -7.42 16.26
N HIS A 350 19.79 -6.85 16.14
CA HIS A 350 18.52 -7.54 16.32
C HIS A 350 18.03 -8.20 15.02
N ILE A 351 18.57 -7.82 13.86
CA ILE A 351 18.15 -8.32 12.55
C ILE A 351 19.03 -9.50 12.13
N THR A 352 18.51 -10.70 12.29
CA THR A 352 19.15 -11.90 11.75
C THR A 352 18.98 -11.99 10.23
N THR A 353 19.79 -12.80 9.55
CA THR A 353 19.64 -13.07 8.11
C THR A 353 18.23 -13.59 7.76
N GLU A 354 17.62 -14.39 8.64
CA GLU A 354 16.26 -14.88 8.46
C GLU A 354 15.24 -13.72 8.52
N VAL A 355 15.34 -12.87 9.54
CA VAL A 355 14.49 -11.70 9.69
C VAL A 355 14.67 -10.74 8.51
N ALA A 356 15.89 -10.48 8.07
CA ALA A 356 16.16 -9.65 6.91
C ALA A 356 15.47 -10.19 5.64
N ARG A 357 15.57 -11.50 5.38
CA ARG A 357 14.88 -12.12 4.23
C ARG A 357 13.36 -11.98 4.30
N LYS A 358 12.76 -12.16 5.47
CA LYS A 358 11.32 -11.95 5.66
C LYS A 358 10.92 -10.53 5.29
N ILE A 359 11.60 -9.53 5.85
CA ILE A 359 11.28 -8.11 5.63
C ILE A 359 11.54 -7.70 4.18
N LEU A 360 12.70 -8.05 3.62
CA LEU A 360 13.11 -7.62 2.30
C LEU A 360 12.37 -8.32 1.15
N CYS A 361 11.84 -9.54 1.39
CA CYS A 361 11.42 -10.40 0.30
C CYS A 361 10.21 -11.28 0.61
N GLU A 362 10.30 -12.17 1.62
CA GLU A 362 9.38 -13.30 1.76
C GLU A 362 7.96 -12.85 2.13
N ASN A 363 7.82 -11.82 2.97
CA ASN A 363 6.51 -11.28 3.35
C ASN A 363 5.81 -10.63 2.16
N ALA A 364 6.53 -9.83 1.37
CA ALA A 364 6.00 -9.23 0.15
C ALA A 364 5.59 -10.31 -0.86
N ALA A 365 6.43 -11.35 -1.03
CA ALA A 365 6.11 -12.46 -1.90
C ALA A 365 4.84 -13.20 -1.46
N ARG A 366 4.68 -13.46 -0.17
CA ARG A 366 3.49 -14.10 0.41
C ARG A 366 2.23 -13.23 0.25
N VAL A 367 2.34 -11.92 0.49
CA VAL A 367 1.19 -11.01 0.46
C VAL A 367 0.73 -10.76 -0.97
N TYR A 368 1.65 -10.48 -1.90
CA TYR A 368 1.34 -10.05 -3.26
C TYR A 368 1.49 -11.14 -4.32
N GLY A 369 1.86 -12.36 -3.91
CA GLY A 369 1.93 -13.52 -4.80
C GLY A 369 3.15 -13.55 -5.73
N PHE A 370 4.26 -12.92 -5.37
CA PHE A 370 5.50 -13.04 -6.14
C PHE A 370 6.08 -14.45 -6.03
N ASP A 371 6.36 -15.06 -7.17
CA ASP A 371 6.99 -16.39 -7.25
C ASP A 371 8.51 -16.24 -7.21
N LEU A 372 9.11 -16.45 -6.04
CA LEU A 372 10.56 -16.34 -5.84
C LEU A 372 11.35 -17.31 -6.70
N GLY A 373 10.78 -18.48 -7.03
CA GLY A 373 11.43 -19.45 -7.93
C GLY A 373 11.55 -18.91 -9.36
N ARG A 374 10.52 -18.22 -9.86
CA ARG A 374 10.59 -17.53 -11.16
C ARG A 374 11.51 -16.33 -11.15
N LEU A 375 11.64 -15.64 -10.02
CA LEU A 375 12.53 -14.49 -9.86
C LEU A 375 14.00 -14.89 -9.63
N GLN A 376 14.33 -16.20 -9.48
CA GLN A 376 15.67 -16.64 -9.08
C GLN A 376 16.78 -16.09 -9.98
N LEU A 377 16.58 -16.06 -11.31
CA LEU A 377 17.59 -15.52 -12.23
C LEU A 377 17.82 -14.01 -12.02
N ASP A 378 16.77 -13.25 -11.71
CA ASP A 378 16.89 -11.84 -11.42
C ASP A 378 17.52 -11.62 -10.04
N ILE A 379 17.20 -12.47 -9.05
CA ILE A 379 17.83 -12.45 -7.72
C ILE A 379 19.33 -12.70 -7.85
N ASP A 380 19.74 -13.69 -8.64
CA ASP A 380 21.15 -14.01 -8.85
C ASP A 380 21.91 -12.87 -9.57
N ARG A 381 21.20 -12.12 -10.44
CA ARG A 381 21.79 -11.04 -11.22
C ARG A 381 21.86 -9.70 -10.46
N VAL A 382 20.80 -9.32 -9.78
CA VAL A 382 20.68 -7.97 -9.17
C VAL A 382 20.39 -7.98 -7.68
N GLY A 383 19.98 -9.10 -7.11
CA GLY A 383 19.63 -9.20 -5.69
C GLY A 383 20.76 -8.77 -4.75
N PHE A 384 20.39 -8.42 -3.54
CA PHE A 384 21.29 -7.93 -2.50
C PHE A 384 22.11 -9.09 -1.89
N GLU A 385 23.42 -8.88 -1.65
CA GLU A 385 24.27 -9.87 -1.00
C GLU A 385 24.18 -9.77 0.53
N LEU A 386 23.52 -10.73 1.15
CA LEU A 386 23.55 -10.87 2.61
C LEU A 386 24.90 -11.46 3.03
N ALA A 387 25.72 -10.68 3.70
CA ALA A 387 26.99 -11.16 4.20
C ALA A 387 26.76 -12.23 5.30
N PRO A 388 27.40 -13.41 5.23
CA PRO A 388 27.34 -14.37 6.31
C PRO A 388 27.99 -13.76 7.55
N GLY A 389 27.21 -13.48 8.60
CA GLY A 389 27.75 -13.11 9.91
C GLY A 389 28.03 -11.62 10.13
N ALA A 390 27.16 -10.72 9.72
CA ALA A 390 27.15 -9.33 10.20
C ALA A 390 26.88 -9.18 11.71
N LEU A 391 26.99 -10.27 12.47
CA LEU A 391 26.76 -10.39 13.91
C LEU A 391 28.04 -10.19 14.75
N ALA A 392 29.08 -9.58 14.22
CA ALA A 392 30.20 -9.16 15.10
C ALA A 392 29.96 -7.71 15.52
N PRO A 393 29.81 -7.43 16.83
CA PRO A 393 29.74 -6.05 17.29
C PRO A 393 31.01 -5.33 16.83
N ARG A 394 30.85 -4.27 16.03
CA ARG A 394 31.96 -3.35 15.78
C ARG A 394 32.26 -2.67 17.11
N GLY A 395 33.39 -3.09 17.71
CA GLY A 395 33.92 -2.60 18.99
C GLY A 395 34.22 -1.11 18.99
#